data_ec489ec2ba7bcdf928cd1d821d97de7b
#
_entry.id   ec489ec2ba7bcdf928cd1d821d97de7b
#
_cell.length_a   1.000
_cell.length_b   1.000
_cell.length_c   1.000
_cell.angle_alpha   90.00
_cell.angle_beta   90.00
_cell.angle_gamma   90.00
#
_symmetry.space_group_name_H-M   'P 1'
#
loop_
_entity.id
_entity.type
_entity.pdbx_description
1 polymer ?
#
loop_
_entity_poly.entity_id
_entity_poly.type
_entity_poly.pdbx_seq_one_letter_code
_entity_poly.pdbx_strand_id
1 'polypeptide(L)'
;PDASEEELNAAFKHNTRAMFGETIANPALTVLDIEKFAKAAHAHNVPLIVDNTFPTPINCRPIEWGADIVTHSTTKYMDGHGAAVGGAIVDSGNFDWMAHADMYPGLCTPDESYHGITYAEKFGKEGAFITKCTSQLMRDLGCIQSPQNAFILNLGLESLHVRMPRHVENGQAVAEFLENHPKVEYVSYPGLKSNKYYETAKKYMPNGGCGVVSFLSLIHI
;
A
#
# COMPACT_ATOMS: atom_id res chain seq x y z
N PRO A 1 -8.73 -7.49 -7.52
CA PRO A 1 -8.15 -6.77 -8.66
C PRO A 1 -8.88 -7.04 -9.97
N ASP A 2 -9.53 -8.22 -10.11
CA ASP A 2 -10.17 -8.67 -11.36
C ASP A 2 -11.59 -8.11 -11.60
N ALA A 3 -12.16 -7.39 -10.64
CA ALA A 3 -13.51 -6.81 -10.78
C ALA A 3 -13.59 -5.84 -11.97
N SER A 4 -14.71 -5.87 -12.69
CA SER A 4 -15.00 -4.88 -13.74
C SER A 4 -15.23 -3.48 -13.15
N GLU A 5 -15.24 -2.44 -13.99
CA GLU A 5 -15.60 -1.09 -13.51
C GLU A 5 -17.03 -1.05 -12.96
N GLU A 6 -17.96 -1.78 -13.56
CA GLU A 6 -19.34 -1.88 -13.09
C GLU A 6 -19.42 -2.56 -11.71
N GLU A 7 -18.71 -3.67 -11.52
CA GLU A 7 -18.66 -4.37 -10.23
C GLU A 7 -18.05 -3.51 -9.14
N LEU A 8 -16.95 -2.77 -9.45
CA LEU A 8 -16.36 -1.83 -8.51
C LEU A 8 -17.36 -0.74 -8.12
N ASN A 9 -18.00 -0.10 -9.10
CA ASN A 9 -18.96 0.97 -8.83
C ASN A 9 -20.18 0.46 -8.04
N ALA A 10 -20.66 -0.75 -8.31
CA ALA A 10 -21.78 -1.36 -7.60
C ALA A 10 -21.47 -1.73 -6.14
N ALA A 11 -20.18 -1.86 -5.78
CA ALA A 11 -19.76 -2.19 -4.42
C ALA A 11 -19.84 -0.98 -3.45
N PHE A 12 -19.86 0.25 -3.97
CA PHE A 12 -19.96 1.44 -3.14
C PHE A 12 -21.34 1.59 -2.51
N LYS A 13 -21.37 1.94 -1.23
CA LYS A 13 -22.58 2.18 -0.46
C LYS A 13 -22.56 3.61 0.10
N HIS A 14 -23.72 4.10 0.58
CA HIS A 14 -23.84 5.44 1.18
C HIS A 14 -22.88 5.68 2.38
N ASN A 15 -22.45 4.63 3.04
CA ASN A 15 -21.52 4.69 4.17
C ASN A 15 -20.07 4.29 3.81
N THR A 16 -19.75 4.08 2.53
CA THR A 16 -18.36 3.87 2.10
C THR A 16 -17.56 5.16 2.31
N ARG A 17 -16.38 5.06 2.94
CA ARG A 17 -15.53 6.21 3.29
C ARG A 17 -14.11 6.11 2.73
N ALA A 18 -13.71 4.96 2.27
CA ALA A 18 -12.43 4.74 1.61
C ALA A 18 -12.48 3.46 0.78
N MET A 19 -11.63 3.37 -0.21
CA MET A 19 -11.28 2.13 -0.89
C MET A 19 -9.88 1.73 -0.45
N PHE A 20 -9.66 0.45 -0.12
CA PHE A 20 -8.37 -0.07 0.31
C PHE A 20 -7.94 -1.22 -0.58
N GLY A 21 -6.64 -1.28 -0.92
CA GLY A 21 -6.05 -2.39 -1.63
C GLY A 21 -4.57 -2.52 -1.36
N GLU A 22 -3.98 -3.64 -1.76
CA GLU A 22 -2.54 -3.87 -1.71
C GLU A 22 -1.95 -3.80 -3.13
N THR A 23 -0.82 -3.13 -3.32
CA THR A 23 -0.13 -3.09 -4.63
C THR A 23 0.15 -4.50 -5.14
N ILE A 24 0.68 -5.36 -4.26
CA ILE A 24 0.82 -6.81 -4.47
C ILE A 24 0.26 -7.50 -3.23
N ALA A 25 -0.80 -8.28 -3.41
CA ALA A 25 -1.50 -8.93 -2.29
C ALA A 25 -0.77 -10.18 -1.78
N ASN A 26 -0.77 -10.36 -0.46
CA ASN A 26 -0.23 -11.56 0.20
C ASN A 26 -1.39 -12.53 0.54
N PRO A 27 -1.31 -13.84 0.25
CA PRO A 27 -0.20 -14.57 -0.41
C PRO A 27 -0.40 -14.78 -1.92
N ALA A 28 -1.50 -14.33 -2.49
CA ALA A 28 -1.91 -14.67 -3.85
C ALA A 28 -1.05 -13.98 -4.93
N LEU A 29 -0.31 -12.93 -4.56
CA LEU A 29 0.52 -12.09 -5.43
C LEU A 29 -0.27 -11.49 -6.60
N THR A 30 -1.56 -11.22 -6.38
CA THR A 30 -2.39 -10.46 -7.32
C THR A 30 -1.92 -9.00 -7.31
N VAL A 31 -1.95 -8.35 -8.47
CA VAL A 31 -1.52 -6.96 -8.62
C VAL A 31 -2.72 -6.05 -8.79
N LEU A 32 -2.73 -4.95 -8.05
CA LEU A 32 -3.76 -3.92 -8.13
C LEU A 32 -3.55 -3.05 -9.38
N ASP A 33 -4.59 -2.85 -10.17
CA ASP A 33 -4.62 -1.78 -11.17
C ASP A 33 -4.95 -0.46 -10.47
N ILE A 34 -3.89 0.26 -10.05
CA ILE A 34 -4.01 1.44 -9.18
C ILE A 34 -4.87 2.52 -9.81
N GLU A 35 -4.65 2.85 -11.10
CA GLU A 35 -5.41 3.90 -11.79
C GLU A 35 -6.90 3.56 -11.91
N LYS A 36 -7.22 2.31 -12.23
CA LYS A 36 -8.61 1.83 -12.31
C LYS A 36 -9.32 1.98 -10.96
N PHE A 37 -8.65 1.59 -9.88
CA PHE A 37 -9.22 1.68 -8.53
C PHE A 37 -9.30 3.13 -8.04
N ALA A 38 -8.31 3.97 -8.35
CA ALA A 38 -8.33 5.40 -8.04
C ALA A 38 -9.50 6.10 -8.77
N LYS A 39 -9.67 5.83 -10.06
CA LYS A 39 -10.80 6.36 -10.84
C LYS A 39 -12.15 6.00 -10.23
N ALA A 40 -12.34 4.73 -9.83
CA ALA A 40 -13.57 4.29 -9.19
C ALA A 40 -13.78 4.94 -7.83
N ALA A 41 -12.75 5.02 -6.98
CA ALA A 41 -12.82 5.67 -5.67
C ALA A 41 -13.20 7.14 -5.79
N HIS A 42 -12.51 7.89 -6.64
CA HIS A 42 -12.74 9.32 -6.83
C HIS A 42 -14.11 9.62 -7.44
N ALA A 43 -14.64 8.76 -8.32
CA ALA A 43 -15.99 8.90 -8.84
C ALA A 43 -17.07 8.83 -7.74
N HIS A 44 -16.76 8.21 -6.60
CA HIS A 44 -17.61 8.11 -5.42
C HIS A 44 -17.18 9.01 -4.25
N ASN A 45 -16.29 9.97 -4.50
CA ASN A 45 -15.80 10.94 -3.52
C ASN A 45 -15.12 10.29 -2.29
N VAL A 46 -14.47 9.16 -2.50
CA VAL A 46 -13.69 8.49 -1.45
C VAL A 46 -12.22 8.35 -1.84
N PRO A 47 -11.29 8.43 -0.87
CA PRO A 47 -9.87 8.25 -1.15
C PRO A 47 -9.54 6.77 -1.44
N LEU A 48 -8.55 6.56 -2.29
CA LEU A 48 -7.87 5.28 -2.45
C LEU A 48 -6.68 5.18 -1.49
N ILE A 49 -6.71 4.17 -0.63
CA ILE A 49 -5.62 3.82 0.28
C ILE A 49 -4.93 2.56 -0.26
N VAL A 50 -3.61 2.62 -0.44
CA VAL A 50 -2.85 1.49 -0.97
C VAL A 50 -1.77 1.04 0.01
N ASP A 51 -1.81 -0.22 0.42
CA ASP A 51 -0.68 -0.84 1.11
C ASP A 51 0.41 -1.20 0.08
N ASN A 52 1.55 -0.56 0.22
CA ASN A 52 2.69 -0.72 -0.69
C ASN A 52 3.88 -1.43 -0.03
N THR A 53 3.59 -2.29 0.95
CA THR A 53 4.60 -2.98 1.75
C THR A 53 5.55 -3.82 0.91
N PHE A 54 5.04 -4.59 -0.06
CA PHE A 54 5.88 -5.50 -0.86
C PHE A 54 6.76 -4.77 -1.86
N PRO A 55 6.24 -3.86 -2.71
CA PRO A 55 7.10 -3.16 -3.65
C PRO A 55 8.05 -2.17 -2.99
N THR A 56 7.68 -1.60 -1.85
CA THR A 56 8.34 -0.44 -1.23
C THR A 56 8.32 0.80 -2.15
N PRO A 57 8.72 1.99 -1.71
CA PRO A 57 8.82 3.15 -2.61
C PRO A 57 9.89 3.01 -3.71
N ILE A 58 10.76 2.00 -3.59
CA ILE A 58 11.81 1.74 -4.59
C ILE A 58 11.20 1.18 -5.88
N ASN A 59 10.25 0.26 -5.76
CA ASN A 59 9.69 -0.44 -6.93
C ASN A 59 8.35 0.15 -7.39
N CYS A 60 7.56 0.74 -6.48
CA CYS A 60 6.28 1.37 -6.81
C CYS A 60 6.02 2.58 -5.92
N ARG A 61 5.47 3.64 -6.50
CA ARG A 61 4.98 4.83 -5.79
C ARG A 61 3.52 5.06 -6.16
N PRO A 62 2.57 4.46 -5.43
CA PRO A 62 1.15 4.49 -5.79
C PRO A 62 0.54 5.89 -5.92
N ILE A 63 1.08 6.89 -5.22
CA ILE A 63 0.64 8.29 -5.33
C ILE A 63 0.80 8.82 -6.76
N GLU A 64 1.85 8.42 -7.48
CA GLU A 64 2.08 8.84 -8.87
C GLU A 64 1.02 8.27 -9.83
N TRP A 65 0.23 7.28 -9.37
CA TRP A 65 -0.81 6.57 -10.10
C TRP A 65 -2.23 6.84 -9.56
N GLY A 66 -2.38 7.84 -8.68
CA GLY A 66 -3.67 8.30 -8.20
C GLY A 66 -4.10 7.78 -6.83
N ALA A 67 -3.26 7.04 -6.11
CA ALA A 67 -3.54 6.75 -4.71
C ALA A 67 -3.45 8.02 -3.85
N ASP A 68 -4.37 8.17 -2.91
CA ASP A 68 -4.40 9.35 -2.01
C ASP A 68 -3.55 9.11 -0.76
N ILE A 69 -3.61 7.90 -0.23
CA ILE A 69 -2.89 7.52 0.97
C ILE A 69 -2.16 6.21 0.70
N VAL A 70 -0.90 6.13 1.14
CA VAL A 70 -0.10 4.91 1.06
C VAL A 70 0.30 4.47 2.45
N THR A 71 0.13 3.17 2.73
CA THR A 71 0.57 2.55 3.97
C THR A 71 1.72 1.60 3.71
N HIS A 72 2.58 1.43 4.71
CA HIS A 72 3.66 0.45 4.70
C HIS A 72 3.75 -0.24 6.05
N SER A 73 3.85 -1.56 6.06
CA SER A 73 4.43 -2.27 7.18
C SER A 73 5.94 -2.11 7.12
N THR A 74 6.49 -1.19 7.91
CA THR A 74 7.94 -0.98 7.97
C THR A 74 8.68 -2.17 8.59
N THR A 75 7.94 -3.06 9.27
CA THR A 75 8.39 -4.37 9.78
C THR A 75 9.06 -5.24 8.72
N LYS A 76 8.75 -5.07 7.44
CA LYS A 76 9.14 -5.94 6.32
C LYS A 76 10.43 -5.45 5.66
N TYR A 77 10.41 -5.22 4.36
CA TYR A 77 11.61 -4.81 3.59
C TYR A 77 12.24 -3.49 4.05
N MET A 78 11.45 -2.55 4.59
CA MET A 78 11.99 -1.26 5.02
C MET A 78 12.96 -1.42 6.19
N ASP A 79 12.59 -2.18 7.23
CA ASP A 79 13.53 -2.58 8.30
C ASP A 79 14.61 -3.52 7.73
N GLY A 80 14.16 -4.58 7.04
CA GLY A 80 15.04 -5.53 6.35
C GLY A 80 15.85 -6.47 7.25
N HIS A 81 15.71 -6.36 8.57
CA HIS A 81 16.49 -7.12 9.56
C HIS A 81 15.61 -8.07 10.37
N GLY A 82 14.27 -7.95 10.27
CA GLY A 82 13.34 -8.70 11.11
C GLY A 82 13.46 -8.36 12.61
N ALA A 83 13.93 -7.15 12.91
CA ALA A 83 14.29 -6.74 14.26
C ALA A 83 13.25 -5.80 14.91
N ALA A 84 12.47 -5.08 14.11
CA ALA A 84 11.54 -4.07 14.61
C ALA A 84 10.16 -4.18 13.96
N VAL A 85 9.12 -3.94 14.75
CA VAL A 85 7.74 -3.81 14.26
C VAL A 85 7.41 -2.33 14.13
N GLY A 86 6.80 -1.94 13.02
CA GLY A 86 6.39 -0.57 12.80
C GLY A 86 5.56 -0.40 11.52
N GLY A 87 5.05 0.80 11.33
CA GLY A 87 4.28 1.21 10.17
C GLY A 87 4.58 2.64 9.75
N ALA A 88 4.24 2.96 8.52
CA ALA A 88 4.28 4.32 8.01
C ALA A 88 3.03 4.61 7.19
N ILE A 89 2.55 5.84 7.29
CA ILE A 89 1.46 6.39 6.49
C ILE A 89 2.03 7.57 5.71
N VAL A 90 1.75 7.61 4.42
CA VAL A 90 2.12 8.69 3.51
C VAL A 90 0.84 9.24 2.89
N ASP A 91 0.57 10.51 3.10
CA ASP A 91 -0.55 11.23 2.49
C ASP A 91 -0.06 11.97 1.23
N SER A 92 -0.79 11.85 0.13
CA SER A 92 -0.49 12.60 -1.09
C SER A 92 -0.75 14.10 -0.93
N GLY A 93 -1.65 14.47 -0.02
CA GLY A 93 -2.17 15.83 0.10
C GLY A 93 -3.10 16.26 -1.04
N ASN A 94 -3.56 15.32 -1.88
CA ASN A 94 -4.36 15.64 -3.06
C ASN A 94 -5.88 15.56 -2.81
N PHE A 95 -6.32 14.73 -1.86
CA PHE A 95 -7.74 14.53 -1.60
C PHE A 95 -8.36 15.74 -0.88
N ASP A 96 -9.38 16.33 -1.48
CA ASP A 96 -10.05 17.51 -0.91
C ASP A 96 -11.13 17.10 0.09
N TRP A 97 -10.74 17.02 1.38
CA TRP A 97 -11.63 16.65 2.48
C TRP A 97 -12.81 17.61 2.63
N MET A 98 -12.58 18.93 2.43
CA MET A 98 -13.62 19.96 2.57
C MET A 98 -14.67 19.90 1.47
N ALA A 99 -14.29 19.50 0.26
CA ALA A 99 -15.25 19.29 -0.83
C ALA A 99 -16.29 18.18 -0.52
N HIS A 100 -15.96 17.30 0.45
CA HIS A 100 -16.80 16.17 0.85
C HIS A 100 -17.01 16.12 2.37
N ALA A 101 -17.17 17.30 2.99
CA ALA A 101 -17.17 17.47 4.45
C ALA A 101 -18.25 16.64 5.17
N ASP A 102 -19.40 16.42 4.57
CA ASP A 102 -20.47 15.56 5.07
C ASP A 102 -20.06 14.08 5.21
N MET A 103 -19.14 13.64 4.37
CA MET A 103 -18.61 12.27 4.42
C MET A 103 -17.50 12.10 5.46
N TYR A 104 -16.78 13.19 5.81
CA TYR A 104 -15.60 13.18 6.66
C TYR A 104 -15.70 14.13 7.86
N PRO A 105 -16.77 14.04 8.70
CA PRO A 105 -16.95 14.95 9.82
C PRO A 105 -15.76 14.97 10.78
N GLY A 106 -15.08 13.83 10.96
CA GLY A 106 -13.90 13.76 11.81
C GLY A 106 -12.72 14.64 11.40
N LEU A 107 -12.68 15.13 10.16
CA LEU A 107 -11.68 16.08 9.65
C LEU A 107 -12.26 17.47 9.42
N CYS A 108 -13.58 17.55 9.16
CA CYS A 108 -14.24 18.74 8.64
C CYS A 108 -15.18 19.42 9.64
N THR A 109 -15.23 18.97 10.89
CA THR A 109 -15.95 19.62 12.00
C THR A 109 -15.01 19.91 13.16
N PRO A 110 -15.36 20.87 14.07
CA PRO A 110 -14.55 21.15 15.25
C PRO A 110 -14.32 19.91 16.11
N ASP A 111 -13.07 19.66 16.47
CA ASP A 111 -12.65 18.55 17.32
C ASP A 111 -12.31 19.04 18.73
N GLU A 112 -13.21 18.80 19.68
CA GLU A 112 -13.05 19.22 21.08
C GLU A 112 -11.84 18.54 21.76
N SER A 113 -11.44 17.35 21.30
CA SER A 113 -10.24 16.67 21.83
C SER A 113 -8.94 17.35 21.41
N TYR A 114 -8.99 18.25 20.41
CA TYR A 114 -7.85 19.00 19.92
C TYR A 114 -8.18 20.49 19.77
N HIS A 115 -8.50 21.14 20.88
CA HIS A 115 -8.74 22.59 21.02
C HIS A 115 -9.89 23.15 20.16
N GLY A 116 -10.86 22.32 19.77
CA GLY A 116 -12.01 22.75 18.95
C GLY A 116 -11.65 23.14 17.51
N ILE A 117 -10.50 22.67 16.99
CA ILE A 117 -10.11 22.98 15.61
C ILE A 117 -10.79 22.06 14.59
N THR A 118 -11.01 22.57 13.40
CA THR A 118 -11.35 21.79 12.20
C THR A 118 -10.06 21.49 11.43
N TYR A 119 -9.66 20.22 11.40
CA TYR A 119 -8.36 19.84 10.82
C TYR A 119 -8.21 20.29 9.35
N ALA A 120 -9.24 20.02 8.53
CA ALA A 120 -9.19 20.34 7.10
C ALA A 120 -9.15 21.86 6.82
N GLU A 121 -9.81 22.68 7.64
CA GLU A 121 -9.73 24.14 7.53
C GLU A 121 -8.36 24.67 7.95
N LYS A 122 -7.82 24.13 9.06
CA LYS A 122 -6.60 24.67 9.65
C LYS A 122 -5.33 24.22 8.95
N PHE A 123 -5.29 22.98 8.49
CA PHE A 123 -4.07 22.35 7.92
C PHE A 123 -4.18 22.08 6.43
N GLY A 124 -5.30 22.44 5.79
CA GLY A 124 -5.54 22.17 4.38
C GLY A 124 -5.64 20.69 4.06
N LYS A 125 -5.83 20.38 2.80
CA LYS A 125 -5.85 18.97 2.32
C LYS A 125 -4.50 18.29 2.48
N GLU A 126 -3.42 19.05 2.45
CA GLU A 126 -2.04 18.57 2.53
C GLU A 126 -1.63 18.09 3.94
N GLY A 127 -2.29 18.63 4.98
CA GLY A 127 -1.88 18.35 6.36
C GLY A 127 -2.97 17.77 7.26
N ALA A 128 -4.24 17.88 6.90
CA ALA A 128 -5.35 17.52 7.78
C ALA A 128 -5.31 16.08 8.24
N PHE A 129 -5.16 15.14 7.32
CA PHE A 129 -5.19 13.72 7.61
C PHE A 129 -4.02 13.30 8.51
N ILE A 130 -2.78 13.66 8.15
CA ILE A 130 -1.60 13.29 8.95
C ILE A 130 -1.60 13.98 10.30
N THR A 131 -2.04 15.24 10.38
CA THR A 131 -2.14 15.94 11.66
C THR A 131 -3.14 15.24 12.59
N LYS A 132 -4.30 14.84 12.08
CA LYS A 132 -5.26 14.07 12.91
C LYS A 132 -4.70 12.72 13.33
N CYS A 133 -4.04 11.99 12.42
CA CYS A 133 -3.39 10.72 12.74
C CYS A 133 -2.38 10.87 13.89
N THR A 134 -1.55 11.91 13.87
CA THR A 134 -0.48 12.11 14.86
C THR A 134 -0.97 12.79 16.13
N SER A 135 -1.74 13.87 16.00
CA SER A 135 -2.11 14.73 17.14
C SER A 135 -3.27 14.17 17.99
N GLN A 136 -4.09 13.30 17.41
CA GLN A 136 -5.20 12.66 18.11
C GLN A 136 -5.04 11.15 18.17
N LEU A 137 -5.10 10.46 17.03
CA LEU A 137 -5.20 9.00 17.05
C LEU A 137 -3.94 8.34 17.64
N MET A 138 -2.76 8.74 17.21
CA MET A 138 -1.49 8.20 17.74
C MET A 138 -1.31 8.58 19.20
N ARG A 139 -1.62 9.83 19.58
CA ARG A 139 -1.57 10.30 20.97
C ARG A 139 -2.49 9.49 21.88
N ASP A 140 -3.75 9.29 21.48
CA ASP A 140 -4.78 8.71 22.34
C ASP A 140 -4.70 7.17 22.38
N LEU A 141 -4.35 6.53 21.27
CA LEU A 141 -4.22 5.07 21.16
C LEU A 141 -2.82 4.55 21.51
N GLY A 142 -1.82 5.43 21.56
CA GLY A 142 -0.44 5.04 21.85
C GLY A 142 0.27 4.26 20.73
N CYS A 143 -0.23 4.32 19.50
CA CYS A 143 0.35 3.64 18.33
C CYS A 143 1.63 4.35 17.84
N ILE A 144 2.60 4.53 18.72
CA ILE A 144 3.86 5.21 18.43
C ILE A 144 5.01 4.20 18.36
N GLN A 145 5.86 4.36 17.36
CA GLN A 145 7.09 3.57 17.26
C GLN A 145 8.09 4.02 18.33
N SER A 146 8.74 3.05 19.01
CA SER A 146 9.78 3.40 19.96
C SER A 146 10.98 4.07 19.26
N PRO A 147 11.72 4.95 19.96
CA PRO A 147 12.94 5.57 19.38
C PRO A 147 13.96 4.53 18.91
N GLN A 148 14.09 3.42 19.63
CA GLN A 148 14.98 2.32 19.24
C GLN A 148 14.55 1.67 17.92
N ASN A 149 13.26 1.38 17.75
CA ASN A 149 12.74 0.82 16.51
C ASN A 149 12.85 1.83 15.35
N ALA A 150 12.64 3.11 15.60
CA ALA A 150 12.82 4.16 14.59
C ALA A 150 14.29 4.24 14.13
N PHE A 151 15.24 4.11 15.05
CA PHE A 151 16.67 4.05 14.72
C PHE A 151 17.00 2.83 13.84
N ILE A 152 16.52 1.65 14.21
CA ILE A 152 16.73 0.42 13.42
C ILE A 152 16.12 0.56 12.03
N LEU A 153 14.89 1.12 11.92
CA LEU A 153 14.26 1.39 10.64
C LEU A 153 15.10 2.33 9.77
N ASN A 154 15.65 3.40 10.33
CA ASN A 154 16.52 4.30 9.58
C ASN A 154 17.75 3.59 9.01
N LEU A 155 18.38 2.71 9.79
CA LEU A 155 19.49 1.88 9.28
C LEU A 155 19.04 0.97 8.12
N GLY A 156 17.86 0.38 8.24
CA GLY A 156 17.26 -0.43 7.16
C GLY A 156 17.03 0.36 5.89
N LEU A 157 16.50 1.59 6.02
CA LEU A 157 16.20 2.46 4.88
C LEU A 157 17.45 2.87 4.09
N GLU A 158 18.61 3.04 4.76
CA GLU A 158 19.87 3.40 4.09
C GLU A 158 20.28 2.39 3.00
N SER A 159 19.96 1.11 3.17
CA SER A 159 20.30 0.05 2.22
C SER A 159 19.14 -0.41 1.34
N LEU A 160 17.93 0.15 1.52
CA LEU A 160 16.72 -0.32 0.84
C LEU A 160 16.86 -0.29 -0.69
N HIS A 161 17.45 0.77 -1.23
CA HIS A 161 17.62 0.97 -2.68
C HIS A 161 18.57 -0.04 -3.34
N VAL A 162 19.46 -0.68 -2.58
CA VAL A 162 20.35 -1.76 -3.08
C VAL A 162 19.78 -3.15 -2.77
N ARG A 163 19.02 -3.31 -1.68
CA ARG A 163 18.43 -4.59 -1.32
C ARG A 163 17.23 -4.95 -2.21
N MET A 164 16.35 -3.99 -2.52
CA MET A 164 15.14 -4.27 -3.30
C MET A 164 15.44 -4.80 -4.72
N PRO A 165 16.35 -4.21 -5.52
CA PRO A 165 16.75 -4.80 -6.79
C PRO A 165 17.28 -6.24 -6.66
N ARG A 166 18.08 -6.52 -5.63
CA ARG A 166 18.59 -7.88 -5.39
C ARG A 166 17.48 -8.85 -4.98
N HIS A 167 16.52 -8.43 -4.16
CA HIS A 167 15.35 -9.26 -3.83
C HIS A 167 14.51 -9.59 -5.07
N VAL A 168 14.30 -8.62 -5.95
CA VAL A 168 13.59 -8.81 -7.22
C VAL A 168 14.34 -9.80 -8.13
N GLU A 169 15.62 -9.60 -8.33
CA GLU A 169 16.47 -10.47 -9.15
C GLU A 169 16.42 -11.92 -8.65
N ASN A 170 16.57 -12.11 -7.34
CA ASN A 170 16.49 -13.44 -6.71
C ASN A 170 15.07 -14.04 -6.84
N GLY A 171 14.03 -13.23 -6.60
CA GLY A 171 12.64 -13.67 -6.74
C GLY A 171 12.32 -14.12 -8.17
N GLN A 172 12.77 -13.37 -9.17
CA GLN A 172 12.61 -13.72 -10.58
C GLN A 172 13.31 -15.04 -10.91
N ALA A 173 14.58 -15.19 -10.53
CA ALA A 173 15.35 -16.40 -10.80
C ALA A 173 14.72 -17.66 -10.14
N VAL A 174 14.25 -17.52 -8.89
CA VAL A 174 13.57 -18.61 -8.18
C VAL A 174 12.22 -18.93 -8.83
N ALA A 175 11.45 -17.92 -9.22
CA ALA A 175 10.16 -18.14 -9.87
C ALA A 175 10.31 -18.86 -11.21
N GLU A 176 11.27 -18.45 -12.04
CA GLU A 176 11.59 -19.11 -13.32
C GLU A 176 12.06 -20.56 -13.13
N PHE A 177 12.89 -20.81 -12.13
CA PHE A 177 13.31 -22.17 -11.78
C PHE A 177 12.12 -23.05 -11.37
N LEU A 178 11.26 -22.53 -10.50
CA LEU A 178 10.09 -23.25 -10.01
C LEU A 178 9.06 -23.49 -11.12
N GLU A 179 8.83 -22.54 -12.01
CA GLU A 179 7.90 -22.67 -13.14
C GLU A 179 8.25 -23.86 -14.05
N ASN A 180 9.54 -24.14 -14.18
CA ASN A 180 10.04 -25.23 -15.01
C ASN A 180 10.31 -26.54 -14.22
N HIS A 181 10.00 -26.58 -12.92
CA HIS A 181 10.32 -27.72 -12.08
C HIS A 181 9.22 -28.78 -12.11
N PRO A 182 9.52 -30.08 -12.41
CA PRO A 182 8.52 -31.14 -12.62
C PRO A 182 7.68 -31.48 -11.39
N LYS A 183 8.07 -31.05 -10.20
CA LYS A 183 7.35 -31.27 -8.94
C LYS A 183 6.61 -30.03 -8.45
N VAL A 184 6.44 -29.03 -9.30
CA VAL A 184 5.67 -27.81 -9.02
C VAL A 184 4.48 -27.76 -9.96
N GLU A 185 3.29 -27.58 -9.39
CA GLU A 185 2.04 -27.52 -10.16
C GLU A 185 1.83 -26.15 -10.78
N TYR A 186 2.02 -25.08 -9.98
CA TYR A 186 1.97 -23.72 -10.47
C TYR A 186 2.86 -22.79 -9.63
N VAL A 187 3.23 -21.68 -10.22
CA VAL A 187 3.92 -20.57 -9.56
C VAL A 187 3.12 -19.27 -9.75
N SER A 188 2.89 -18.56 -8.67
CA SER A 188 2.36 -17.18 -8.73
C SER A 188 3.52 -16.21 -8.44
N TYR A 189 3.91 -15.47 -9.46
CA TYR A 189 4.88 -14.38 -9.36
C TYR A 189 4.63 -13.37 -10.48
N PRO A 190 4.34 -12.10 -10.18
CA PRO A 190 3.92 -11.13 -11.18
C PRO A 190 4.98 -10.80 -12.25
N GLY A 191 6.25 -11.14 -11.98
CA GLY A 191 7.36 -11.00 -12.95
C GLY A 191 7.44 -12.09 -14.01
N LEU A 192 6.66 -13.19 -13.91
CA LEU A 192 6.61 -14.23 -14.92
C LEU A 192 5.68 -13.82 -16.06
N LYS A 193 6.10 -14.03 -17.31
CA LYS A 193 5.28 -13.73 -18.51
C LYS A 193 3.99 -14.55 -18.58
N SER A 194 3.97 -15.71 -17.98
CA SER A 194 2.78 -16.59 -17.83
C SER A 194 1.76 -16.08 -16.83
N ASN A 195 2.15 -15.17 -15.93
CA ASN A 195 1.27 -14.64 -14.90
C ASN A 195 0.26 -13.65 -15.49
N LYS A 196 -1.02 -13.81 -15.16
CA LYS A 196 -2.09 -12.95 -15.69
C LYS A 196 -1.96 -11.45 -15.32
N TYR A 197 -1.17 -11.15 -14.29
CA TYR A 197 -0.90 -9.77 -13.87
C TYR A 197 0.42 -9.21 -14.41
N TYR A 198 1.12 -9.92 -15.29
CA TYR A 198 2.43 -9.50 -15.78
C TYR A 198 2.42 -8.09 -16.38
N GLU A 199 1.47 -7.78 -17.26
CA GLU A 199 1.39 -6.47 -17.91
C GLU A 199 1.04 -5.36 -16.90
N THR A 200 0.13 -5.63 -15.95
CA THR A 200 -0.19 -4.70 -14.86
C THR A 200 1.01 -4.46 -13.95
N ALA A 201 1.72 -5.52 -13.58
CA ALA A 201 2.93 -5.42 -12.78
C ALA A 201 4.02 -4.61 -13.50
N LYS A 202 4.24 -4.87 -14.78
CA LYS A 202 5.23 -4.15 -15.59
C LYS A 202 4.91 -2.67 -15.75
N LYS A 203 3.62 -2.31 -15.82
CA LYS A 203 3.16 -0.92 -15.87
C LYS A 203 3.55 -0.15 -14.61
N TYR A 204 3.22 -0.68 -13.43
CA TYR A 204 3.41 0.01 -12.16
C TYR A 204 4.79 -0.20 -11.53
N MET A 205 5.44 -1.31 -11.86
CA MET A 205 6.70 -1.78 -11.30
C MET A 205 7.65 -2.27 -12.39
N PRO A 206 8.12 -1.39 -13.28
CA PRO A 206 8.91 -1.79 -14.46
C PRO A 206 10.23 -2.49 -14.09
N ASN A 207 10.75 -2.25 -12.88
CA ASN A 207 11.96 -2.87 -12.34
C ASN A 207 11.69 -4.09 -11.46
N GLY A 208 10.44 -4.61 -11.47
CA GLY A 208 9.98 -5.73 -10.67
C GLY A 208 9.31 -5.34 -9.36
N GLY A 209 8.50 -6.23 -8.80
CA GLY A 209 7.62 -5.93 -7.67
C GLY A 209 8.22 -6.26 -6.30
N CYS A 210 8.63 -7.49 -6.09
CA CYS A 210 9.10 -7.97 -4.78
C CYS A 210 9.94 -9.26 -4.91
N GLY A 211 10.46 -9.77 -3.79
CA GLY A 211 11.17 -11.04 -3.70
C GLY A 211 10.32 -12.19 -3.13
N VAL A 212 9.00 -12.03 -3.10
CA VAL A 212 8.09 -13.09 -2.60
C VAL A 212 7.57 -13.89 -3.78
N VAL A 213 7.65 -15.23 -3.68
CA VAL A 213 7.16 -16.19 -4.68
C VAL A 213 6.18 -17.13 -3.98
N SER A 214 5.01 -17.35 -4.56
CA SER A 214 4.04 -18.33 -4.10
C SER A 214 3.96 -19.48 -5.12
N PHE A 215 3.95 -20.72 -4.65
CA PHE A 215 3.88 -21.88 -5.53
C PHE A 215 3.20 -23.06 -4.85
N LEU A 216 2.65 -23.97 -5.64
CA LEU A 216 2.11 -25.24 -5.17
C LEU A 216 3.05 -26.39 -5.54
N SER A 217 3.57 -27.06 -4.51
CA SER A 217 4.45 -28.22 -4.67
C SER A 217 3.63 -29.53 -4.65
N LEU A 218 3.93 -30.44 -5.57
CA LEU A 218 3.34 -31.78 -5.61
C LEU A 218 3.97 -32.75 -4.60
N ILE A 219 5.01 -32.34 -3.88
CA ILE A 219 5.76 -33.19 -2.95
C ILE A 219 5.09 -33.30 -1.58
N HIS A 220 4.35 -32.26 -1.17
CA HIS A 220 3.77 -32.14 0.18
C HIS A 220 2.30 -32.59 0.25
N ILE A 221 1.82 -33.25 -0.77
CA ILE A 221 0.47 -33.85 -0.80
C ILE A 221 0.56 -35.36 -0.46
#